data_e17717e0c008644845cde41019c65b83
#
_entry.id   e17717e0c008644845cde41019c65b83
#
_cell.length_a   1.000
_cell.length_b   1.000
_cell.length_c   1.000
_cell.angle_alpha   90.00
_cell.angle_beta   90.00
_cell.angle_gamma   90.00
#
_symmetry.space_group_name_H-M   'P 1'
#
loop_
_entity.id
_entity.type
_entity.pdbx_description
1 polymer ?
#
loop_
_entity_poly.entity_id
_entity_poly.type
_entity_poly.pdbx_seq_one_letter_code
_entity_poly.pdbx_strand_id
1 'polypeptide(L)'
;MKIFRLVLISFFLITSANSNSIYNLIKIPNLEIYELKTANKLKYFYATKPFRLGVQKNIVCNNSNKKTYDEKYQIISKTLSRYSKEFLRKINLKYIVMCENLSISGINTAGIPDHVMKTLIIDLKFNEKYFERVIHHELFHIINDGFKNLFNENEWKRFNKPSFKYAECSTCSKKLGLETYKKTDGFFTEYSMTIPSEDMAEVYSHLIMGNIKISKDKTLNQKVEFIKDKLNKIDNSFVF
;
A
#
# COMPACT_ATOMS: atom_id res chain seq x y z
N MET A 1 -18.04 -73.50 -3.47
CA MET A 1 -18.53 -72.12 -3.35
C MET A 1 -17.47 -71.31 -2.60
N LYS A 2 -16.63 -70.56 -3.29
CA LYS A 2 -15.56 -69.72 -2.68
C LYS A 2 -16.05 -68.29 -2.61
N ILE A 3 -16.24 -67.75 -1.42
CA ILE A 3 -16.65 -66.38 -1.18
C ILE A 3 -15.40 -65.48 -1.26
N PHE A 4 -15.37 -64.64 -2.31
CA PHE A 4 -14.36 -63.59 -2.47
C PHE A 4 -14.74 -62.40 -1.56
N ARG A 5 -13.93 -62.17 -0.50
CA ARG A 5 -14.04 -60.94 0.30
C ARG A 5 -13.30 -59.80 -0.44
N LEU A 6 -14.07 -58.85 -0.95
CA LEU A 6 -13.55 -57.60 -1.48
C LEU A 6 -13.15 -56.74 -0.28
N VAL A 7 -11.84 -56.48 -0.12
CA VAL A 7 -11.34 -55.51 0.84
C VAL A 7 -11.29 -54.17 0.13
N LEU A 8 -12.18 -53.26 0.51
CA LEU A 8 -12.17 -51.88 0.06
C LEU A 8 -11.07 -51.12 0.80
N ILE A 9 -9.93 -50.86 0.14
CA ILE A 9 -8.88 -49.99 0.67
C ILE A 9 -9.31 -48.57 0.30
N SER A 10 -9.88 -47.83 1.27
CA SER A 10 -10.11 -46.40 1.15
C SER A 10 -8.77 -45.64 1.28
N PHE A 11 -8.25 -45.20 0.15
CA PHE A 11 -7.14 -44.26 0.11
C PHE A 11 -7.61 -42.90 0.59
N PHE A 12 -7.29 -42.54 1.82
CA PHE A 12 -7.35 -41.17 2.27
C PHE A 12 -6.23 -40.37 1.56
N LEU A 13 -6.57 -39.70 0.47
CA LEU A 13 -5.74 -38.65 -0.10
C LEU A 13 -5.78 -37.45 0.85
N ILE A 14 -4.80 -37.38 1.75
CA ILE A 14 -4.52 -36.17 2.50
C ILE A 14 -3.93 -35.17 1.51
N THR A 15 -4.78 -34.31 0.96
CA THR A 15 -4.35 -33.22 0.10
C THR A 15 -3.67 -32.14 0.97
N SER A 16 -2.36 -32.04 0.86
CA SER A 16 -1.56 -30.90 1.35
C SER A 16 -1.84 -29.66 0.49
N ALA A 17 -3.09 -29.15 0.59
CA ALA A 17 -3.63 -28.20 -0.39
C ALA A 17 -3.44 -26.71 -0.04
N ASN A 18 -2.78 -26.34 1.10
CA ASN A 18 -2.92 -24.98 1.58
C ASN A 18 -1.87 -23.97 1.10
N SER A 19 -0.63 -24.37 0.84
CA SER A 19 0.41 -23.39 0.40
C SER A 19 0.28 -22.98 -1.07
N ASN A 20 -0.11 -23.91 -1.94
CA ASN A 20 -0.27 -23.64 -3.37
C ASN A 20 -1.48 -22.75 -3.68
N SER A 21 -2.53 -22.76 -2.84
CA SER A 21 -3.73 -21.96 -3.08
C SER A 21 -3.50 -20.45 -2.84
N ILE A 22 -2.67 -20.09 -1.84
CA ILE A 22 -2.32 -18.69 -1.56
C ILE A 22 -1.42 -18.14 -2.67
N TYR A 23 -0.39 -18.89 -3.06
CA TYR A 23 0.49 -18.51 -4.16
C TYR A 23 -0.27 -18.26 -5.46
N ASN A 24 -1.22 -19.13 -5.81
CA ASN A 24 -2.04 -18.98 -7.00
C ASN A 24 -2.98 -17.77 -6.92
N LEU A 25 -3.38 -17.35 -5.70
CA LEU A 25 -4.27 -16.21 -5.49
C LEU A 25 -3.57 -14.86 -5.69
N ILE A 26 -2.36 -14.71 -5.15
CA ILE A 26 -1.64 -13.43 -5.14
C ILE A 26 -0.23 -13.52 -5.75
N LYS A 27 0.18 -14.70 -6.22
CA LYS A 27 1.46 -14.97 -6.91
C LYS A 27 2.71 -14.56 -6.10
N ILE A 28 2.62 -14.51 -4.80
CA ILE A 28 3.75 -14.25 -3.89
C ILE A 28 4.06 -15.54 -3.15
N PRO A 29 5.29 -16.08 -3.24
CA PRO A 29 5.66 -17.33 -2.57
C PRO A 29 5.88 -17.10 -1.06
N ASN A 30 5.88 -18.20 -0.30
CA ASN A 30 6.23 -18.21 1.11
C ASN A 30 5.33 -17.35 2.02
N LEU A 31 4.05 -17.20 1.67
CA LEU A 31 3.08 -16.51 2.51
C LEU A 31 2.20 -17.47 3.26
N GLU A 32 1.84 -17.09 4.49
CA GLU A 32 0.75 -17.69 5.26
C GLU A 32 -0.32 -16.65 5.61
N ILE A 33 -1.51 -17.18 5.93
CA ILE A 33 -2.65 -16.37 6.32
C ILE A 33 -2.42 -15.84 7.74
N TYR A 34 -2.53 -14.52 7.91
CA TYR A 34 -2.59 -13.89 9.23
C TYR A 34 -4.04 -13.69 9.67
N GLU A 35 -4.87 -13.01 8.84
CA GLU A 35 -6.27 -12.75 9.13
C GLU A 35 -7.08 -12.65 7.82
N LEU A 36 -8.21 -13.36 7.75
CA LEU A 36 -9.12 -13.35 6.61
C LEU A 36 -10.47 -12.67 6.86
N LYS A 37 -10.87 -12.57 8.14
CA LYS A 37 -12.21 -12.13 8.53
C LYS A 37 -12.18 -10.73 9.12
N THR A 38 -11.87 -9.73 8.30
CA THR A 38 -11.91 -8.33 8.70
C THR A 38 -13.22 -7.65 8.29
N ALA A 39 -13.62 -6.59 9.00
CA ALA A 39 -14.85 -5.86 8.72
C ALA A 39 -14.87 -5.26 7.31
N ASN A 40 -13.75 -4.72 6.85
CA ASN A 40 -13.60 -4.13 5.52
C ASN A 40 -13.19 -5.13 4.43
N LYS A 41 -13.14 -6.45 4.75
CA LYS A 41 -12.82 -7.57 3.85
C LYS A 41 -11.40 -7.61 3.30
N LEU A 42 -10.47 -6.81 3.83
CA LEU A 42 -9.06 -7.00 3.57
C LEU A 42 -8.58 -8.35 4.15
N LYS A 43 -7.66 -8.97 3.44
CA LYS A 43 -7.04 -10.23 3.84
C LYS A 43 -5.56 -10.00 4.10
N TYR A 44 -5.11 -10.37 5.28
CA TYR A 44 -3.75 -10.15 5.73
C TYR A 44 -2.94 -11.44 5.64
N PHE A 45 -1.73 -11.31 5.09
CA PHE A 45 -0.75 -12.37 4.95
C PHE A 45 0.59 -11.93 5.51
N TYR A 46 1.41 -12.87 5.89
CA TYR A 46 2.77 -12.60 6.34
C TYR A 46 3.77 -13.54 5.68
N ALA A 47 5.00 -13.06 5.51
CA ALA A 47 6.09 -13.85 4.96
C ALA A 47 6.63 -14.84 5.99
N THR A 48 6.66 -16.13 5.65
CA THR A 48 7.24 -17.19 6.49
C THR A 48 8.71 -17.43 6.19
N LYS A 49 9.13 -17.07 4.98
CA LYS A 49 10.52 -17.10 4.49
C LYS A 49 10.74 -15.90 3.57
N PRO A 50 11.99 -15.49 3.31
CA PRO A 50 12.28 -14.47 2.32
C PRO A 50 11.67 -14.81 0.96
N PHE A 51 11.18 -13.78 0.26
CA PHE A 51 10.67 -13.94 -1.09
C PHE A 51 11.27 -12.90 -2.04
N ARG A 52 11.20 -13.21 -3.33
CA ARG A 52 11.63 -12.34 -4.41
C ARG A 52 10.56 -12.29 -5.49
N LEU A 53 10.27 -11.08 -5.97
CA LEU A 53 9.24 -10.78 -6.97
C LEU A 53 9.77 -9.82 -8.03
N GLY A 54 8.88 -9.48 -8.97
CA GLY A 54 9.13 -8.47 -9.99
C GLY A 54 10.03 -8.94 -11.12
N VAL A 55 10.34 -8.01 -12.01
CA VAL A 55 11.23 -8.25 -13.16
C VAL A 55 12.63 -8.59 -12.63
N GLN A 56 13.19 -9.71 -13.11
CA GLN A 56 14.51 -10.19 -12.65
C GLN A 56 14.60 -10.40 -11.11
N LYS A 57 13.47 -10.63 -10.44
CA LYS A 57 13.41 -10.82 -8.98
C LYS A 57 13.98 -9.64 -8.18
N ASN A 58 13.78 -8.43 -8.67
CA ASN A 58 14.33 -7.20 -8.11
C ASN A 58 13.60 -6.69 -6.86
N ILE A 59 12.40 -7.21 -6.56
CA ILE A 59 11.68 -6.95 -5.31
C ILE A 59 12.07 -8.03 -4.31
N VAL A 60 12.57 -7.63 -3.15
CA VAL A 60 13.01 -8.54 -2.08
C VAL A 60 12.32 -8.15 -0.79
N CYS A 61 11.82 -9.15 -0.04
CA CYS A 61 11.35 -8.94 1.32
C CYS A 61 11.65 -10.17 2.19
N ASN A 62 11.92 -9.94 3.46
CA ASN A 62 12.27 -10.96 4.43
C ASN A 62 11.06 -11.29 5.31
N ASN A 63 11.10 -12.47 5.94
CA ASN A 63 10.17 -12.79 7.02
C ASN A 63 10.55 -12.06 8.31
N SER A 64 9.59 -11.95 9.22
CA SER A 64 9.77 -11.42 10.57
C SER A 64 9.44 -12.47 11.63
N ASN A 65 9.53 -12.11 12.89
CA ASN A 65 9.06 -12.93 14.01
C ASN A 65 7.59 -12.62 14.35
N LYS A 66 6.95 -13.56 15.06
CA LYS A 66 5.53 -13.44 15.42
C LYS A 66 5.21 -12.16 16.19
N LYS A 67 6.04 -11.75 17.13
CA LYS A 67 5.83 -10.56 17.95
C LYS A 67 5.75 -9.31 17.06
N THR A 68 6.68 -9.12 16.13
CA THR A 68 6.67 -8.01 15.20
C THR A 68 5.42 -8.03 14.31
N TYR A 69 5.00 -9.20 13.81
CA TYR A 69 3.76 -9.31 13.03
C TYR A 69 2.55 -8.88 13.85
N ASP A 70 2.43 -9.35 15.11
CA ASP A 70 1.29 -9.04 15.98
C ASP A 70 1.23 -7.53 16.29
N GLU A 71 2.35 -6.91 16.64
CA GLU A 71 2.44 -5.46 16.95
C GLU A 71 2.10 -4.60 15.71
N LYS A 72 2.71 -4.89 14.58
CA LYS A 72 2.51 -4.10 13.36
C LYS A 72 1.15 -4.34 12.71
N TYR A 73 0.62 -5.55 12.79
CA TYR A 73 -0.74 -5.83 12.35
C TYR A 73 -1.77 -4.94 13.05
N GLN A 74 -1.65 -4.71 14.37
CA GLN A 74 -2.57 -3.83 15.10
C GLN A 74 -2.57 -2.41 14.52
N ILE A 75 -1.40 -1.87 14.19
CA ILE A 75 -1.29 -0.54 13.58
C ILE A 75 -1.88 -0.56 12.17
N ILE A 76 -1.48 -1.51 11.32
CA ILE A 76 -1.92 -1.59 9.92
C ILE A 76 -3.43 -1.79 9.84
N SER A 77 -3.98 -2.73 10.61
CA SER A 77 -5.41 -3.04 10.59
C SER A 77 -6.25 -1.87 11.10
N LYS A 78 -5.82 -1.19 12.17
CA LYS A 78 -6.44 0.03 12.69
C LYS A 78 -6.43 1.15 11.64
N THR A 79 -5.26 1.41 11.03
CA THR A 79 -5.10 2.43 9.98
C THR A 79 -6.03 2.17 8.80
N LEU A 80 -6.08 0.91 8.32
CA LEU A 80 -6.90 0.54 7.16
C LEU A 80 -8.38 0.33 7.50
N SER A 81 -8.76 0.19 8.77
CA SER A 81 -10.17 0.02 9.17
C SER A 81 -11.05 1.25 8.91
N ARG A 82 -10.44 2.43 8.75
CA ARG A 82 -11.17 3.66 8.38
C ARG A 82 -11.72 3.65 6.95
N TYR A 83 -11.24 2.74 6.10
CA TYR A 83 -11.72 2.61 4.72
C TYR A 83 -12.86 1.59 4.65
N SER A 84 -13.98 2.00 4.04
CA SER A 84 -15.13 1.11 3.84
C SER A 84 -14.79 -0.05 2.88
N LYS A 85 -15.49 -1.16 3.04
CA LYS A 85 -15.40 -2.31 2.13
C LYS A 85 -15.68 -1.89 0.68
N GLU A 86 -16.66 -1.01 0.49
CA GLU A 86 -17.08 -0.50 -0.81
C GLU A 86 -15.97 0.31 -1.47
N PHE A 87 -15.34 1.21 -0.71
CA PHE A 87 -14.20 2.00 -1.18
C PHE A 87 -13.03 1.10 -1.57
N LEU A 88 -12.63 0.18 -0.68
CA LEU A 88 -11.52 -0.74 -0.95
C LEU A 88 -11.76 -1.62 -2.20
N ARG A 89 -13.01 -2.02 -2.43
CA ARG A 89 -13.40 -2.73 -3.65
C ARG A 89 -13.29 -1.85 -4.90
N LYS A 90 -13.70 -0.58 -4.81
CA LYS A 90 -13.60 0.39 -5.92
C LYS A 90 -12.15 0.63 -6.34
N ILE A 91 -11.24 0.78 -5.37
CA ILE A 91 -9.81 0.97 -5.63
C ILE A 91 -9.06 -0.33 -5.91
N ASN A 92 -9.76 -1.47 -5.94
CA ASN A 92 -9.21 -2.79 -6.24
C ASN A 92 -8.16 -3.31 -5.23
N LEU A 93 -8.22 -2.90 -3.94
CA LEU A 93 -7.37 -3.45 -2.88
C LEU A 93 -8.06 -4.60 -2.16
N LYS A 94 -7.34 -5.72 -2.00
CA LYS A 94 -7.86 -6.93 -1.36
C LYS A 94 -6.88 -7.58 -0.40
N TYR A 95 -5.58 -7.51 -0.66
CA TYR A 95 -4.54 -8.23 0.05
C TYR A 95 -3.53 -7.29 0.66
N ILE A 96 -3.19 -7.53 1.92
CA ILE A 96 -2.09 -6.87 2.62
C ILE A 96 -1.04 -7.94 2.91
N VAL A 97 0.20 -7.69 2.53
CA VAL A 97 1.33 -8.59 2.76
C VAL A 97 2.32 -7.91 3.69
N MET A 98 2.61 -8.55 4.79
CA MET A 98 3.52 -8.06 5.84
C MET A 98 4.86 -8.78 5.75
N CYS A 99 5.95 -8.05 5.67
CA CYS A 99 7.31 -8.58 5.64
C CYS A 99 8.33 -7.53 6.12
N GLU A 100 9.60 -7.85 6.22
CA GLU A 100 10.65 -6.93 6.69
C GLU A 100 11.71 -6.64 5.62
N ASN A 101 12.33 -5.45 5.71
CA ASN A 101 13.42 -5.04 4.83
C ASN A 101 13.02 -5.11 3.34
N LEU A 102 11.86 -4.55 3.04
CA LEU A 102 11.35 -4.49 1.68
C LEU A 102 12.22 -3.57 0.81
N SER A 103 12.62 -4.05 -0.35
CA SER A 103 13.44 -3.28 -1.28
C SER A 103 13.08 -3.56 -2.74
N ILE A 104 13.31 -2.56 -3.59
CA ILE A 104 13.24 -2.68 -5.05
C ILE A 104 14.59 -2.32 -5.62
N SER A 105 15.22 -3.26 -6.37
CA SER A 105 16.55 -3.06 -6.95
C SER A 105 17.61 -2.59 -5.93
N GLY A 106 17.50 -3.08 -4.69
CA GLY A 106 18.39 -2.72 -3.59
C GLY A 106 18.07 -1.40 -2.88
N ILE A 107 17.03 -0.67 -3.29
CA ILE A 107 16.55 0.55 -2.63
C ILE A 107 15.44 0.18 -1.66
N ASN A 108 15.61 0.48 -0.38
CA ASN A 108 14.60 0.25 0.64
C ASN A 108 13.36 1.10 0.38
N THR A 109 12.19 0.50 0.54
CA THR A 109 10.90 1.16 0.40
C THR A 109 9.96 0.80 1.54
N ALA A 110 9.04 1.68 1.88
CA ALA A 110 8.05 1.48 2.94
C ALA A 110 6.94 0.52 2.54
N GLY A 111 6.58 0.52 1.27
CA GLY A 111 5.57 -0.35 0.71
C GLY A 111 5.72 -0.53 -0.79
N ILE A 112 4.99 -1.49 -1.32
CA ILE A 112 4.84 -1.70 -2.76
C ILE A 112 3.36 -1.89 -3.05
N PRO A 113 2.71 -0.88 -3.64
CA PRO A 113 1.34 -0.97 -4.11
C PRO A 113 1.30 -1.70 -5.46
N ASP A 114 0.36 -2.62 -5.62
CA ASP A 114 0.10 -3.30 -6.88
C ASP A 114 -1.41 -3.39 -7.13
N HIS A 115 -1.92 -2.46 -7.93
CA HIS A 115 -3.33 -2.40 -8.30
C HIS A 115 -3.80 -3.64 -9.08
N VAL A 116 -2.95 -4.22 -9.94
CA VAL A 116 -3.28 -5.40 -10.76
C VAL A 116 -3.40 -6.64 -9.88
N MET A 117 -2.44 -6.85 -8.98
CA MET A 117 -2.47 -7.95 -8.00
C MET A 117 -3.41 -7.67 -6.82
N LYS A 118 -4.00 -6.48 -6.73
CA LYS A 118 -4.90 -6.08 -5.62
C LYS A 118 -4.21 -6.12 -4.27
N THR A 119 -2.92 -5.83 -4.23
CA THR A 119 -2.04 -6.10 -3.10
C THR A 119 -1.29 -4.84 -2.68
N LEU A 120 -1.13 -4.67 -1.39
CA LEU A 120 -0.20 -3.75 -0.78
C LEU A 120 0.77 -4.56 0.08
N ILE A 121 2.06 -4.53 -0.27
CA ILE A 121 3.15 -5.10 0.53
C ILE A 121 3.67 -4.00 1.44
N ILE A 122 3.86 -4.27 2.73
CA ILE A 122 4.26 -3.28 3.75
C ILE A 122 5.53 -3.76 4.45
N ASP A 123 6.55 -2.91 4.50
CA ASP A 123 7.76 -3.13 5.28
C ASP A 123 7.53 -2.82 6.77
N LEU A 124 7.56 -3.84 7.61
CA LEU A 124 7.34 -3.72 9.06
C LEU A 124 8.49 -3.02 9.79
N LYS A 125 9.68 -2.90 9.15
CA LYS A 125 10.87 -2.21 9.70
C LYS A 125 10.97 -0.75 9.27
N PHE A 126 10.01 -0.28 8.46
CA PHE A 126 10.01 1.13 8.10
C PHE A 126 9.93 2.02 9.34
N ASN A 127 10.42 3.26 9.21
CA ASN A 127 10.53 4.23 10.30
C ASN A 127 9.21 4.41 11.05
N GLU A 128 9.21 4.12 12.34
CA GLU A 128 8.02 4.08 13.21
C GLU A 128 7.28 5.42 13.27
N LYS A 129 8.03 6.53 13.27
CA LYS A 129 7.48 7.89 13.30
C LYS A 129 6.53 8.18 12.12
N TYR A 130 6.77 7.56 10.97
CA TYR A 130 6.01 7.79 9.74
C TYR A 130 5.15 6.61 9.36
N PHE A 131 5.19 5.50 10.10
CA PHE A 131 4.65 4.21 9.70
C PHE A 131 3.15 4.28 9.34
N GLU A 132 2.33 4.90 10.18
CA GLU A 132 0.89 5.05 9.90
C GLU A 132 0.64 5.93 8.65
N ARG A 133 1.33 7.06 8.54
CA ARG A 133 1.20 7.97 7.39
C ARG A 133 1.58 7.31 6.08
N VAL A 134 2.65 6.51 6.09
CA VAL A 134 3.13 5.80 4.91
C VAL A 134 2.13 4.75 4.42
N ILE A 135 1.39 4.09 5.28
CA ILE A 135 0.32 3.18 4.86
C ILE A 135 -0.72 3.92 4.01
N HIS A 136 -1.09 5.13 4.38
CA HIS A 136 -1.99 5.98 3.58
C HIS A 136 -1.33 6.44 2.28
N HIS A 137 -0.05 6.81 2.32
CA HIS A 137 0.75 7.19 1.15
C HIS A 137 0.76 6.07 0.10
N GLU A 138 1.11 4.86 0.50
CA GLU A 138 1.14 3.70 -0.41
C GLU A 138 -0.26 3.30 -0.92
N LEU A 139 -1.29 3.47 -0.08
CA LEU A 139 -2.67 3.28 -0.50
C LEU A 139 -3.05 4.25 -1.61
N PHE A 140 -2.55 5.50 -1.56
CA PHE A 140 -2.84 6.47 -2.61
C PHE A 140 -2.27 6.04 -3.96
N HIS A 141 -1.11 5.40 -4.01
CA HIS A 141 -0.59 4.87 -5.29
C HIS A 141 -1.52 3.82 -5.90
N ILE A 142 -2.17 2.97 -5.09
CA ILE A 142 -3.21 2.04 -5.59
C ILE A 142 -4.40 2.82 -6.15
N ILE A 143 -4.85 3.88 -5.46
CA ILE A 143 -5.93 4.76 -5.93
C ILE A 143 -5.52 5.41 -7.26
N ASN A 144 -4.35 6.04 -7.31
CA ASN A 144 -3.83 6.73 -8.48
C ASN A 144 -3.70 5.78 -9.69
N ASP A 145 -3.17 4.59 -9.50
CA ASP A 145 -3.03 3.58 -10.55
C ASP A 145 -4.36 3.11 -11.11
N GLY A 146 -5.37 2.94 -10.23
CA GLY A 146 -6.72 2.56 -10.63
C GLY A 146 -7.50 3.67 -11.35
N PHE A 147 -7.16 4.93 -11.10
CA PHE A 147 -7.91 6.11 -11.55
C PHE A 147 -7.03 7.19 -12.19
N LYS A 148 -6.03 6.80 -12.98
CA LYS A 148 -5.05 7.72 -13.63
C LYS A 148 -5.70 8.89 -14.37
N ASN A 149 -6.88 8.68 -14.96
CA ASN A 149 -7.60 9.74 -15.66
C ASN A 149 -8.11 10.84 -14.72
N LEU A 150 -8.37 10.54 -13.45
CA LEU A 150 -8.81 11.50 -12.44
C LEU A 150 -7.61 12.28 -11.86
N PHE A 151 -6.49 11.60 -11.63
CA PHE A 151 -5.29 12.17 -11.01
C PHE A 151 -4.26 12.58 -12.07
N ASN A 152 -4.64 13.54 -12.92
CA ASN A 152 -3.81 14.00 -14.03
C ASN A 152 -2.60 14.80 -13.53
N GLU A 153 -1.39 14.30 -13.76
CA GLU A 153 -0.16 14.94 -13.32
C GLU A 153 0.08 16.33 -13.96
N ASN A 154 -0.37 16.55 -15.20
CA ASN A 154 -0.21 17.85 -15.86
C ASN A 154 -1.14 18.91 -15.25
N GLU A 155 -2.35 18.50 -14.80
CA GLU A 155 -3.24 19.36 -14.02
C GLU A 155 -2.61 19.68 -12.67
N TRP A 156 -2.07 18.67 -11.97
CA TRP A 156 -1.41 18.80 -10.68
C TRP A 156 -0.20 19.75 -10.71
N LYS A 157 0.66 19.63 -11.71
CA LYS A 157 1.86 20.47 -11.88
C LYS A 157 1.54 21.97 -11.96
N ARG A 158 0.34 22.34 -12.45
CA ARG A 158 -0.10 23.73 -12.60
C ARG A 158 -0.35 24.45 -11.27
N PHE A 159 -0.54 23.72 -10.17
CA PHE A 159 -0.67 24.35 -8.84
C PHE A 159 0.65 24.93 -8.35
N ASN A 160 1.78 24.39 -8.78
CA ASN A 160 3.09 24.84 -8.35
C ASN A 160 3.52 26.15 -9.05
N LYS A 161 4.46 26.84 -8.42
CA LYS A 161 5.08 28.04 -9.03
C LYS A 161 5.71 27.68 -10.38
N PRO A 162 5.64 28.55 -11.41
CA PRO A 162 6.22 28.28 -12.73
C PRO A 162 7.73 27.96 -12.72
N SER A 163 8.45 28.46 -11.71
CA SER A 163 9.88 28.19 -11.52
C SER A 163 10.17 26.81 -10.92
N PHE A 164 9.17 26.12 -10.35
CA PHE A 164 9.34 24.80 -9.76
C PHE A 164 9.30 23.72 -10.82
N LYS A 165 10.22 22.76 -10.72
CA LYS A 165 10.25 21.56 -11.58
C LYS A 165 10.45 20.32 -10.71
N TYR A 166 9.62 19.32 -10.92
CA TYR A 166 9.81 17.99 -10.37
C TYR A 166 11.06 17.32 -10.98
N ALA A 167 11.61 16.33 -10.29
CA ALA A 167 12.65 15.47 -10.82
C ALA A 167 12.06 14.47 -11.85
N GLU A 168 12.94 13.74 -12.54
CA GLU A 168 12.52 12.74 -13.53
C GLU A 168 12.02 11.44 -12.89
N CYS A 169 12.48 11.13 -11.67
CA CYS A 169 12.01 9.98 -10.88
C CYS A 169 12.09 10.27 -9.38
N SER A 170 11.37 9.50 -8.54
CA SER A 170 11.32 9.68 -7.10
C SER A 170 12.69 9.48 -6.42
N THR A 171 13.55 8.62 -6.97
CA THR A 171 14.89 8.33 -6.46
C THR A 171 16.02 9.08 -7.17
N CYS A 172 15.72 9.85 -8.22
CA CYS A 172 16.69 10.67 -8.95
C CYS A 172 17.06 11.97 -8.20
N SER A 173 16.34 12.30 -7.14
CA SER A 173 16.53 13.49 -6.32
C SER A 173 17.17 13.11 -4.99
N LYS A 174 17.95 14.04 -4.39
CA LYS A 174 18.42 13.94 -3.00
C LYS A 174 17.34 14.37 -1.99
N LYS A 175 16.17 14.79 -2.44
CA LYS A 175 15.06 15.28 -1.63
C LYS A 175 14.19 14.12 -1.13
N LEU A 176 14.65 13.38 -0.15
CA LEU A 176 13.99 12.19 0.36
C LEU A 176 13.46 12.35 1.81
N GLY A 177 13.50 13.56 2.35
CA GLY A 177 13.07 13.85 3.71
C GLY A 177 11.55 13.73 3.88
N LEU A 178 11.13 12.96 4.91
CA LEU A 178 9.72 12.72 5.25
C LEU A 178 9.19 13.62 6.37
N GLU A 179 10.04 14.51 6.92
CA GLU A 179 9.63 15.48 7.93
C GLU A 179 8.66 16.50 7.32
N THR A 180 7.56 16.72 8.05
CA THR A 180 6.60 17.75 7.65
C THR A 180 7.21 19.14 7.87
N TYR A 181 7.16 19.98 6.88
CA TYR A 181 7.65 21.36 6.99
C TYR A 181 6.85 22.15 8.02
N LYS A 182 7.55 22.88 8.89
CA LYS A 182 6.92 23.84 9.82
C LYS A 182 6.21 24.97 9.09
N LYS A 183 6.78 25.42 7.96
CA LYS A 183 6.21 26.41 7.04
C LYS A 183 6.20 25.78 5.66
N THR A 184 5.01 25.47 5.19
CA THR A 184 4.79 24.93 3.86
C THR A 184 4.89 26.03 2.79
N ASP A 185 5.34 25.66 1.60
CA ASP A 185 5.33 26.49 0.38
C ASP A 185 4.90 25.60 -0.80
N GLY A 186 3.66 25.15 -0.76
CA GLY A 186 3.07 24.24 -1.75
C GLY A 186 3.37 22.77 -1.53
N PHE A 187 4.20 22.41 -0.54
CA PHE A 187 4.61 21.02 -0.27
C PHE A 187 4.62 20.72 1.22
N PHE A 188 4.23 19.50 1.59
CA PHE A 188 4.25 19.05 2.99
C PHE A 188 5.64 18.60 3.45
N THR A 189 6.38 17.91 2.58
CA THR A 189 7.67 17.30 2.89
C THR A 189 8.66 17.57 1.76
N GLU A 190 9.92 17.31 2.00
CA GLU A 190 10.94 17.32 0.97
C GLU A 190 10.63 16.26 -0.12
N TYR A 191 10.14 15.10 0.29
CA TYR A 191 9.78 13.99 -0.60
C TYR A 191 8.64 14.37 -1.59
N SER A 192 7.69 15.21 -1.18
CA SER A 192 6.66 15.77 -2.06
C SER A 192 7.22 16.49 -3.29
N MET A 193 8.47 16.94 -3.24
CA MET A 193 9.10 17.71 -4.30
C MET A 193 9.77 16.82 -5.37
N THR A 194 9.69 15.51 -5.26
CA THR A 194 10.36 14.56 -6.16
C THR A 194 9.63 14.39 -7.47
N ILE A 195 8.44 13.82 -7.47
CA ILE A 195 7.59 13.65 -8.65
C ILE A 195 6.12 13.91 -8.29
N PRO A 196 5.25 14.19 -9.27
CA PRO A 196 3.84 14.55 -9.01
C PRO A 196 3.06 13.47 -8.26
N SER A 197 3.29 12.19 -8.55
CA SER A 197 2.58 11.09 -7.87
C SER A 197 2.95 11.00 -6.37
N GLU A 198 4.22 11.24 -6.01
CA GLU A 198 4.65 11.30 -4.62
C GLU A 198 4.07 12.52 -3.90
N ASP A 199 4.02 13.66 -4.57
CA ASP A 199 3.39 14.86 -4.03
C ASP A 199 1.89 14.65 -3.75
N MET A 200 1.17 14.04 -4.68
CA MET A 200 -0.24 13.66 -4.47
C MET A 200 -0.40 12.69 -3.29
N ALA A 201 0.47 11.68 -3.19
CA ALA A 201 0.45 10.70 -2.10
C ALA A 201 0.76 11.33 -0.73
N GLU A 202 1.71 12.27 -0.68
CA GLU A 202 2.00 13.05 0.53
C GLU A 202 0.81 13.94 0.92
N VAL A 203 0.21 14.66 -0.03
CA VAL A 203 -0.99 15.48 0.24
C VAL A 203 -2.14 14.61 0.75
N TYR A 204 -2.40 13.47 0.11
CA TYR A 204 -3.42 12.53 0.54
C TYR A 204 -3.17 12.00 1.95
N SER A 205 -1.96 11.49 2.21
CA SER A 205 -1.63 10.91 3.52
C SER A 205 -1.76 11.92 4.67
N HIS A 206 -1.30 13.15 4.45
CA HIS A 206 -1.47 14.24 5.42
C HIS A 206 -2.93 14.65 5.61
N LEU A 207 -3.73 14.66 4.54
CA LEU A 207 -5.17 14.92 4.60
C LEU A 207 -5.88 13.88 5.48
N ILE A 208 -5.61 12.61 5.24
CA ILE A 208 -6.22 11.51 5.97
C ILE A 208 -5.79 11.48 7.45
N MET A 209 -4.55 11.82 7.76
CA MET A 209 -4.06 11.93 9.15
C MET A 209 -4.63 13.12 9.91
N GLY A 210 -5.36 14.03 9.27
CA GLY A 210 -5.93 15.23 9.90
C GLY A 210 -4.87 16.28 10.31
N ASN A 211 -3.64 16.16 9.86
CA ASN A 211 -2.50 17.00 10.27
C ASN A 211 -2.42 18.33 9.49
N ILE A 212 -3.51 18.77 8.87
CA ILE A 212 -3.48 19.86 7.92
C ILE A 212 -3.74 21.22 8.60
N LYS A 213 -2.69 21.97 8.89
CA LYS A 213 -2.74 23.39 9.20
C LYS A 213 -2.26 24.21 7.99
N ILE A 214 -3.07 24.24 6.91
CA ILE A 214 -2.70 24.84 5.63
C ILE A 214 -3.37 26.19 5.36
N SER A 215 -4.09 26.78 6.33
CA SER A 215 -4.95 27.96 6.14
C SER A 215 -4.30 29.16 5.43
N LYS A 216 -2.96 29.22 5.41
CA LYS A 216 -2.19 30.29 4.78
C LYS A 216 -1.45 29.88 3.49
N ASP A 217 -1.44 28.58 3.15
CA ASP A 217 -0.78 28.07 1.95
C ASP A 217 -1.80 27.83 0.83
N LYS A 218 -1.92 28.82 -0.08
CA LYS A 218 -2.89 28.76 -1.18
C LYS A 218 -2.65 27.56 -2.10
N THR A 219 -1.40 27.24 -2.39
CA THR A 219 -1.05 26.10 -3.27
C THR A 219 -1.44 24.78 -2.64
N LEU A 220 -1.11 24.55 -1.37
CA LEU A 220 -1.54 23.33 -0.68
C LEU A 220 -3.05 23.25 -0.54
N ASN A 221 -3.76 24.35 -0.29
CA ASN A 221 -5.23 24.36 -0.29
C ASN A 221 -5.78 23.87 -1.64
N GLN A 222 -5.26 24.37 -2.76
CA GLN A 222 -5.69 23.92 -4.09
C GLN A 222 -5.41 22.43 -4.32
N LYS A 223 -4.25 21.95 -3.91
CA LYS A 223 -3.87 20.52 -3.97
C LYS A 223 -4.80 19.64 -3.14
N VAL A 224 -5.13 20.06 -1.92
CA VAL A 224 -6.06 19.34 -1.03
C VAL A 224 -7.45 19.28 -1.64
N GLU A 225 -7.97 20.39 -2.13
CA GLU A 225 -9.31 20.42 -2.75
C GLU A 225 -9.34 19.58 -4.05
N PHE A 226 -8.25 19.55 -4.83
CA PHE A 226 -8.11 18.64 -5.96
C PHE A 226 -8.24 17.18 -5.52
N ILE A 227 -7.47 16.73 -4.51
CA ILE A 227 -7.54 15.35 -4.00
C ILE A 227 -8.94 15.02 -3.51
N LYS A 228 -9.59 15.91 -2.74
CA LYS A 228 -10.97 15.72 -2.25
C LYS A 228 -11.97 15.57 -3.39
N ASP A 229 -11.92 16.46 -4.39
CA ASP A 229 -12.80 16.40 -5.56
C ASP A 229 -12.67 15.05 -6.29
N LYS A 230 -11.43 14.59 -6.54
CA LYS A 230 -11.22 13.32 -7.24
C LYS A 230 -11.64 12.10 -6.41
N LEU A 231 -11.39 12.10 -5.10
CA LEU A 231 -11.85 11.03 -4.23
C LEU A 231 -13.39 10.96 -4.15
N ASN A 232 -14.07 12.10 -4.06
CA ASN A 232 -15.53 12.17 -4.08
C ASN A 232 -16.12 11.63 -5.39
N LYS A 233 -15.42 11.78 -6.52
CA LYS A 233 -15.82 11.16 -7.80
C LYS A 233 -15.67 9.63 -7.81
N ILE A 234 -14.71 9.10 -7.06
CA ILE A 234 -14.55 7.65 -6.87
C ILE A 234 -15.62 7.12 -5.91
N ASP A 235 -15.82 7.82 -4.80
CA ASP A 235 -16.76 7.46 -3.75
C ASP A 235 -17.31 8.72 -3.05
N ASN A 236 -18.55 9.08 -3.34
CA ASN A 236 -19.22 10.23 -2.75
C ASN A 236 -19.49 10.09 -1.24
N SER A 237 -19.34 8.89 -0.69
CA SER A 237 -19.42 8.60 0.75
C SER A 237 -18.07 8.60 1.46
N PHE A 238 -16.97 8.96 0.73
CA PHE A 238 -15.63 8.98 1.31
C PHE A 238 -15.52 10.06 2.40
N VAL A 239 -15.06 9.67 3.59
CA VAL A 239 -14.88 10.57 4.74
C VAL A 239 -13.40 10.89 4.92
N PHE A 240 -13.09 12.18 5.04
CA PHE A 240 -11.73 12.71 5.21
C PHE A 240 -11.32 12.84 6.68
#